data_2845c49035c7d63a5b3c66f6c950dcb3
#
_entry.id   2845c49035c7d63a5b3c66f6c950dcb3
#
_cell.length_a   1.000
_cell.length_b   1.000
_cell.length_c   1.000
_cell.angle_alpha   90.00
_cell.angle_beta   90.00
_cell.angle_gamma   90.00
#
_symmetry.space_group_name_H-M   'P 1'
#
loop_
_entity.id
_entity.type
_entity.pdbx_description
1 polymer ?
#
loop_
_entity_poly.entity_id
_entity_poly.type
_entity_poly.pdbx_seq_one_letter_code
_entity_poly.pdbx_strand_id
1 'polypeptide(L)'
;LCLLASGICDAFDGTVARTKKNRTEDEKAFGIQLDSLCDVVSFGVFPAYLCYCMGVDGIFGLICVCLYCICAVIRLAFFNVQEGKRQQAEGGKNKVYRGLPVTSISMLLPLTFWLQFLMPDLVFLVLLHILLLVVGFLFILDFPLKKPGLKTILTLMAIVIVTVGIIFAFTKYRLPKQN
;
A
#
# COMPACT_ATOMS: atom_id res chain seq x y z
N LEU A 1 3.19 -0.75 12.07
CA LEU A 1 1.86 -0.34 12.53
C LEU A 1 1.35 0.87 11.75
N CYS A 2 2.14 1.97 11.59
CA CYS A 2 1.71 3.18 10.87
C CYS A 2 1.26 2.87 9.43
N LEU A 3 1.98 2.00 8.70
CA LEU A 3 1.63 1.61 7.33
C LEU A 3 0.27 0.88 7.25
N LEU A 4 -0.02 0.03 8.24
CA LEU A 4 -1.33 -0.63 8.35
C LEU A 4 -2.44 0.39 8.67
N ALA A 5 -2.17 1.32 9.58
CA ALA A 5 -3.11 2.38 9.91
C ALA A 5 -3.42 3.26 8.69
N SER A 6 -2.40 3.64 7.89
CA SER A 6 -2.61 4.37 6.62
C SER A 6 -3.53 3.60 5.67
N GLY A 7 -3.32 2.28 5.51
CA GLY A 7 -4.18 1.47 4.64
C GLY A 7 -5.63 1.37 5.15
N ILE A 8 -5.84 1.41 6.47
CA ILE A 8 -7.19 1.48 7.05
C ILE A 8 -7.81 2.85 6.77
N CYS A 9 -7.08 3.94 7.00
CA CYS A 9 -7.56 5.30 6.75
C CYS A 9 -7.99 5.46 5.29
N ASP A 10 -7.15 5.02 4.33
CA ASP A 10 -7.44 5.03 2.90
C ASP A 10 -8.73 4.26 2.55
N ALA A 11 -8.96 3.11 3.17
CA ALA A 11 -10.19 2.33 2.93
C ALA A 11 -11.47 3.07 3.35
N PHE A 12 -11.38 4.04 4.26
CA PHE A 12 -12.52 4.76 4.82
C PHE A 12 -12.65 6.20 4.33
N ASP A 13 -11.60 6.87 3.88
CA ASP A 13 -11.58 8.28 3.53
C ASP A 13 -12.57 8.64 2.43
N GLY A 14 -12.63 7.84 1.35
CA GLY A 14 -13.62 8.01 0.29
C GLY A 14 -15.07 7.87 0.78
N THR A 15 -15.32 7.08 1.83
CA THR A 15 -16.64 6.97 2.45
C THR A 15 -16.96 8.21 3.26
N VAL A 16 -16.00 8.69 4.05
CA VAL A 16 -16.13 9.93 4.83
C VAL A 16 -16.32 11.13 3.91
N ALA A 17 -15.51 11.23 2.85
CA ALA A 17 -15.62 12.32 1.88
C ALA A 17 -17.01 12.42 1.24
N ARG A 18 -17.70 11.30 1.00
CA ARG A 18 -19.07 11.28 0.42
C ARG A 18 -20.18 11.68 1.38
N THR A 19 -19.91 11.85 2.67
CA THR A 19 -20.93 12.31 3.64
C THR A 19 -21.30 13.76 3.41
N LYS A 20 -20.40 14.59 2.85
CA LYS A 20 -20.68 15.97 2.48
C LYS A 20 -21.49 16.02 1.18
N LYS A 21 -22.79 16.31 1.27
CA LYS A 21 -23.73 16.27 0.13
C LYS A 21 -23.58 17.42 -0.88
N ASN A 22 -23.18 18.62 -0.42
CA ASN A 22 -23.12 19.83 -1.26
C ASN A 22 -21.66 20.19 -1.60
N ARG A 23 -20.96 19.30 -2.30
CA ARG A 23 -19.58 19.54 -2.76
C ARG A 23 -19.60 20.22 -4.13
N THR A 24 -18.81 21.28 -4.27
CA THR A 24 -18.53 21.89 -5.57
C THR A 24 -17.66 20.96 -6.42
N GLU A 25 -17.58 21.18 -7.73
CA GLU A 25 -16.71 20.40 -8.61
C GLU A 25 -15.23 20.62 -8.25
N ASP A 26 -14.85 21.84 -7.87
CA ASP A 26 -13.48 22.16 -7.42
C ASP A 26 -13.13 21.43 -6.13
N GLU A 27 -14.04 21.34 -5.16
CA GLU A 27 -13.84 20.56 -3.92
C GLU A 27 -13.67 19.07 -4.18
N LYS A 28 -14.40 18.53 -5.17
CA LYS A 28 -14.24 17.12 -5.58
C LYS A 28 -12.88 16.88 -6.24
N ALA A 29 -12.50 17.76 -7.18
CA ALA A 29 -11.24 17.69 -7.90
C ALA A 29 -10.05 17.82 -6.92
N PHE A 30 -10.11 18.79 -6.01
CA PHE A 30 -9.09 18.96 -4.96
C PHE A 30 -8.98 17.72 -4.07
N GLY A 31 -10.10 17.14 -3.64
CA GLY A 31 -10.11 15.94 -2.81
C GLY A 31 -9.43 14.74 -3.50
N ILE A 32 -9.68 14.51 -4.78
CA ILE A 32 -9.04 13.43 -5.57
C ILE A 32 -7.53 13.65 -5.68
N GLN A 33 -7.08 14.89 -5.90
CA GLN A 33 -5.65 15.20 -5.99
C GLN A 33 -4.96 15.02 -4.64
N LEU A 34 -5.57 15.51 -3.57
CA LEU A 34 -5.03 15.39 -2.22
C LEU A 34 -4.88 13.92 -1.80
N ASP A 35 -5.91 13.11 -2.05
CA ASP A 35 -5.92 11.67 -1.82
C ASP A 35 -4.73 10.99 -2.52
N SER A 36 -4.57 11.24 -3.81
CA SER A 36 -3.46 10.68 -4.59
C SER A 36 -2.08 11.12 -4.11
N LEU A 37 -1.93 12.38 -3.68
CA LEU A 37 -0.66 12.85 -3.12
C LEU A 37 -0.34 12.20 -1.76
N CYS A 38 -1.36 12.03 -0.91
CA CYS A 38 -1.22 11.29 0.34
C CYS A 38 -0.84 9.83 0.09
N ASP A 39 -1.45 9.20 -0.91
CA ASP A 39 -1.16 7.82 -1.30
C ASP A 39 0.28 7.64 -1.81
N VAL A 40 0.80 8.58 -2.61
CA VAL A 40 2.21 8.56 -3.03
C VAL A 40 3.13 8.54 -1.83
N VAL A 41 2.85 9.37 -0.82
CA VAL A 41 3.69 9.44 0.39
C VAL A 41 3.52 8.17 1.22
N SER A 42 2.29 7.75 1.48
CA SER A 42 1.97 6.65 2.41
C SER A 42 2.31 5.26 1.85
N PHE A 43 2.13 5.04 0.54
CA PHE A 43 2.28 3.72 -0.09
C PHE A 43 3.38 3.68 -1.15
N GLY A 44 3.91 4.82 -1.57
CA GLY A 44 5.09 4.92 -2.42
C GLY A 44 6.35 5.17 -1.60
N VAL A 45 6.49 6.37 -1.06
CA VAL A 45 7.73 6.83 -0.42
C VAL A 45 7.98 6.13 0.92
N PHE A 46 6.98 6.04 1.79
CA PHE A 46 7.16 5.50 3.13
C PHE A 46 7.58 4.01 3.15
N PRO A 47 6.96 3.09 2.37
CA PRO A 47 7.43 1.70 2.28
C PRO A 47 8.84 1.58 1.71
N ALA A 48 9.18 2.38 0.70
CA ALA A 48 10.51 2.44 0.11
C ALA A 48 11.55 2.88 1.15
N TYR A 49 11.25 3.93 1.93
CA TYR A 49 12.09 4.40 3.03
C TYR A 49 12.25 3.34 4.13
N LEU A 50 11.18 2.64 4.49
CA LEU A 50 11.27 1.54 5.47
C LEU A 50 12.21 0.42 4.97
N CYS A 51 12.10 0.01 3.71
CA CYS A 51 12.99 -0.99 3.12
C CYS A 51 14.44 -0.51 3.11
N TYR A 52 14.68 0.77 2.79
CA TYR A 52 15.99 1.39 2.89
C TYR A 52 16.58 1.30 4.31
N CYS A 53 15.79 1.65 5.32
CA CYS A 53 16.20 1.53 6.73
C CYS A 53 16.43 0.08 7.19
N MET A 54 15.83 -0.90 6.51
CA MET A 54 16.02 -2.33 6.78
C MET A 54 17.22 -2.96 6.03
N GLY A 55 18.02 -2.14 5.34
CA GLY A 55 19.25 -2.56 4.67
C GLY A 55 19.16 -2.69 3.15
N VAL A 56 18.04 -2.25 2.53
CA VAL A 56 17.97 -2.11 1.05
C VAL A 56 18.73 -0.83 0.67
N ASP A 57 20.03 -0.81 0.93
CA ASP A 57 20.92 0.31 0.73
C ASP A 57 21.94 0.06 -0.41
N GLY A 58 22.99 0.87 -0.48
CA GLY A 58 23.94 0.81 -1.57
C GLY A 58 23.34 1.24 -2.91
N ILE A 59 24.13 1.17 -3.97
CA ILE A 59 23.73 1.65 -5.32
C ILE A 59 22.55 0.84 -5.85
N PHE A 60 22.61 -0.48 -5.74
CA PHE A 60 21.55 -1.36 -6.23
C PHE A 60 20.25 -1.19 -5.42
N GLY A 61 20.33 -1.13 -4.09
CA GLY A 61 19.17 -0.89 -3.22
C GLY A 61 18.51 0.46 -3.52
N LEU A 62 19.31 1.51 -3.70
CA LEU A 62 18.80 2.83 -4.05
C LEU A 62 18.05 2.83 -5.39
N ILE A 63 18.57 2.12 -6.39
CA ILE A 63 17.89 1.95 -7.67
C ILE A 63 16.53 1.25 -7.49
N CYS A 64 16.47 0.17 -6.70
CA CYS A 64 15.22 -0.55 -6.41
C CYS A 64 14.19 0.36 -5.72
N VAL A 65 14.62 1.13 -4.72
CA VAL A 65 13.77 2.09 -3.98
C VAL A 65 13.23 3.17 -4.90
N CYS A 66 14.09 3.78 -5.73
CA CYS A 66 13.68 4.81 -6.69
C CYS A 66 12.71 4.26 -7.74
N LEU A 67 13.00 3.10 -8.33
CA LEU A 67 12.12 2.45 -9.29
C LEU A 67 10.75 2.15 -8.70
N TYR A 68 10.69 1.62 -7.49
CA TYR A 68 9.45 1.37 -6.80
C TYR A 68 8.62 2.65 -6.62
N CYS A 69 9.23 3.76 -6.15
CA CYS A 69 8.56 5.04 -6.00
C CYS A 69 8.01 5.56 -7.34
N ILE A 70 8.80 5.48 -8.41
CA ILE A 70 8.36 5.89 -9.76
C ILE A 70 7.16 5.05 -10.22
N CYS A 71 7.20 3.73 -10.03
CA CYS A 71 6.11 2.84 -10.38
C CYS A 71 4.82 3.17 -9.59
N ALA A 72 4.92 3.50 -8.31
CA ALA A 72 3.79 3.92 -7.49
C ALA A 72 3.16 5.22 -8.01
N VAL A 73 3.98 6.22 -8.36
CA VAL A 73 3.52 7.49 -8.95
C VAL A 73 2.80 7.26 -10.29
N ILE A 74 3.42 6.48 -11.19
CA ILE A 74 2.82 6.15 -12.48
C ILE A 74 1.47 5.44 -12.29
N ARG A 75 1.41 4.51 -11.34
CA ARG A 75 0.18 3.78 -11.00
C ARG A 75 -0.96 4.70 -10.58
N LEU A 76 -0.68 5.64 -9.66
CA LEU A 76 -1.68 6.59 -9.16
C LEU A 76 -2.12 7.57 -10.26
N ALA A 77 -1.18 8.07 -11.06
CA ALA A 77 -1.51 8.93 -12.20
C ALA A 77 -2.43 8.21 -13.20
N PHE A 78 -2.12 6.95 -13.54
CA PHE A 78 -2.95 6.13 -14.41
C PHE A 78 -4.35 5.88 -13.85
N PHE A 79 -4.43 5.59 -12.54
CA PHE A 79 -5.70 5.39 -11.84
C PHE A 79 -6.57 6.65 -11.88
N ASN A 80 -6.00 7.83 -11.65
CA ASN A 80 -6.72 9.11 -11.69
C ASN A 80 -7.31 9.40 -13.08
N VAL A 81 -6.55 9.11 -14.13
CA VAL A 81 -7.06 9.26 -15.52
C VAL A 81 -8.22 8.32 -15.78
N GLN A 82 -8.13 7.07 -15.31
CA GLN A 82 -9.23 6.10 -15.48
C GLN A 82 -10.48 6.50 -14.69
N GLU A 83 -10.31 6.96 -13.45
CA GLU A 83 -11.43 7.40 -12.62
C GLU A 83 -12.11 8.65 -13.20
N GLY A 84 -11.31 9.61 -13.71
CA GLY A 84 -11.85 10.79 -14.41
C GLY A 84 -12.68 10.42 -15.64
N LYS A 85 -12.21 9.48 -16.47
CA LYS A 85 -12.97 8.96 -17.62
C LYS A 85 -14.25 8.23 -17.19
N ARG A 86 -14.21 7.51 -16.08
CA ARG A 86 -15.36 6.79 -15.52
C ARG A 86 -16.45 7.74 -15.01
N GLN A 87 -16.06 8.87 -14.41
CA GLN A 87 -16.99 9.88 -13.93
C GLN A 87 -17.68 10.61 -15.08
N GLN A 88 -17.00 10.80 -16.22
CA GLN A 88 -17.56 11.42 -17.43
C GLN A 88 -18.48 10.48 -18.22
N ALA A 89 -18.26 9.16 -18.13
CA ALA A 89 -19.11 8.16 -18.77
C ALA A 89 -20.31 7.83 -17.86
N GLU A 90 -21.37 8.62 -17.94
CA GLU A 90 -22.63 8.41 -17.21
C GLU A 90 -23.16 7.00 -17.47
N GLY A 91 -23.15 6.15 -16.43
CA GLY A 91 -23.96 4.93 -16.37
C GLY A 91 -23.26 3.58 -16.47
N GLY A 92 -21.95 3.48 -16.62
CA GLY A 92 -21.24 2.20 -16.73
C GLY A 92 -20.78 1.64 -15.38
N LYS A 93 -21.53 0.69 -14.80
CA LYS A 93 -21.12 -0.13 -13.64
C LYS A 93 -20.04 -1.17 -14.02
N ASN A 94 -18.93 -0.78 -14.61
CA ASN A 94 -17.80 -1.67 -14.76
C ASN A 94 -17.05 -1.79 -13.44
N LYS A 95 -17.33 -2.88 -12.71
CA LYS A 95 -16.71 -3.25 -11.42
C LYS A 95 -15.33 -3.90 -11.57
N VAL A 96 -14.61 -3.62 -12.64
CA VAL A 96 -13.29 -4.23 -12.88
C VAL A 96 -12.23 -3.18 -12.61
N TYR A 97 -11.42 -3.41 -11.59
CA TYR A 97 -10.16 -2.68 -11.37
C TYR A 97 -9.12 -3.19 -12.37
N ARG A 98 -8.28 -2.29 -12.86
CA ARG A 98 -7.15 -2.65 -13.69
C ARG A 98 -5.87 -2.47 -12.89
N GLY A 99 -5.10 -3.54 -12.72
CA GLY A 99 -3.82 -3.61 -12.04
C GLY A 99 -3.88 -3.57 -10.50
N LEU A 100 -2.73 -3.74 -9.85
CA LEU A 100 -2.63 -3.84 -8.39
C LEU A 100 -2.90 -2.48 -7.71
N PRO A 101 -3.76 -2.39 -6.67
CA PRO A 101 -3.90 -1.16 -5.87
C PRO A 101 -2.60 -0.81 -5.15
N VAL A 102 -2.24 0.48 -5.10
CA VAL A 102 -1.02 0.94 -4.41
C VAL A 102 -1.07 0.61 -2.91
N THR A 103 -2.25 0.67 -2.32
CA THR A 103 -2.52 0.33 -0.91
C THR A 103 -2.20 -1.11 -0.54
N SER A 104 -2.06 -2.03 -1.52
CA SER A 104 -1.70 -3.45 -1.27
C SER A 104 -0.37 -3.60 -0.51
N ILE A 105 0.57 -2.67 -0.65
CA ILE A 105 1.85 -2.68 0.06
C ILE A 105 1.67 -2.56 1.57
N SER A 106 0.58 -1.93 2.04
CA SER A 106 0.28 -1.80 3.46
C SER A 106 0.04 -3.14 4.17
N MET A 107 -0.30 -4.18 3.41
CA MET A 107 -0.43 -5.55 3.90
C MET A 107 0.80 -6.39 3.58
N LEU A 108 1.35 -6.25 2.36
CA LEU A 108 2.47 -7.08 1.90
C LEU A 108 3.73 -6.84 2.71
N LEU A 109 4.10 -5.58 2.96
CA LEU A 109 5.34 -5.27 3.69
C LEU A 109 5.32 -5.74 5.15
N PRO A 110 4.27 -5.51 5.96
CA PRO A 110 4.20 -6.06 7.31
C PRO A 110 4.21 -7.60 7.36
N LEU A 111 3.58 -8.28 6.39
CA LEU A 111 3.64 -9.74 6.28
C LEU A 111 5.05 -10.23 5.93
N THR A 112 5.72 -9.54 5.01
CA THR A 112 7.11 -9.84 4.66
C THR A 112 8.04 -9.60 5.84
N PHE A 113 7.82 -8.52 6.61
CA PHE A 113 8.60 -8.22 7.80
C PHE A 113 8.54 -9.36 8.85
N TRP A 114 7.43 -10.07 8.92
CA TRP A 114 7.31 -11.22 9.80
C TRP A 114 8.27 -12.35 9.43
N LEU A 115 8.57 -12.54 8.15
CA LEU A 115 9.50 -13.57 7.69
C LEU A 115 10.94 -13.36 8.18
N GLN A 116 11.30 -12.13 8.60
CA GLN A 116 12.59 -11.84 9.21
C GLN A 116 12.92 -12.75 10.42
N PHE A 117 11.89 -13.15 11.19
CA PHE A 117 12.08 -14.02 12.35
C PHE A 117 12.33 -15.49 11.99
N LEU A 118 12.09 -15.87 10.73
CA LEU A 118 12.18 -17.24 10.23
C LEU A 118 13.37 -17.47 9.29
N MET A 119 13.99 -16.37 8.79
CA MET A 119 15.02 -16.42 7.77
C MET A 119 16.31 -15.73 8.23
N PRO A 120 17.49 -16.16 7.70
CA PRO A 120 18.74 -15.40 7.86
C PRO A 120 18.63 -13.99 7.28
N ASP A 121 19.34 -13.03 7.87
CA ASP A 121 19.28 -11.61 7.47
C ASP A 121 19.58 -11.38 5.99
N LEU A 122 20.55 -12.10 5.42
CA LEU A 122 20.88 -11.99 4.00
C LEU A 122 19.71 -12.42 3.09
N VAL A 123 19.03 -13.51 3.43
CA VAL A 123 17.88 -14.02 2.66
C VAL A 123 16.71 -13.03 2.76
N PHE A 124 16.49 -12.50 3.94
CA PHE A 124 15.47 -11.48 4.17
C PHE A 124 15.76 -10.20 3.36
N LEU A 125 17.01 -9.74 3.31
CA LEU A 125 17.42 -8.58 2.53
C LEU A 125 17.17 -8.79 1.03
N VAL A 126 17.52 -9.95 0.48
CA VAL A 126 17.23 -10.30 -0.91
C VAL A 126 15.72 -10.32 -1.17
N LEU A 127 14.94 -10.85 -0.23
CA LEU A 127 13.48 -10.88 -0.32
C LEU A 127 12.89 -9.46 -0.39
N LEU A 128 13.42 -8.50 0.38
CA LEU A 128 12.96 -7.10 0.32
C LEU A 128 13.25 -6.45 -1.05
N HIS A 129 14.42 -6.70 -1.65
CA HIS A 129 14.73 -6.22 -2.98
C HIS A 129 13.76 -6.80 -4.02
N ILE A 130 13.51 -8.11 -3.96
CA ILE A 130 12.57 -8.79 -4.84
C ILE A 130 11.15 -8.24 -4.62
N LEU A 131 10.72 -8.03 -3.38
CA LEU A 131 9.41 -7.47 -3.06
C LEU A 131 9.20 -6.11 -3.72
N LEU A 132 10.17 -5.18 -3.57
CA LEU A 132 10.07 -3.84 -4.17
C LEU A 132 9.99 -3.90 -5.69
N LEU A 133 10.82 -4.73 -6.34
CA LEU A 133 10.83 -4.87 -7.78
C LEU A 133 9.56 -5.52 -8.31
N VAL A 134 9.09 -6.60 -7.67
CA VAL A 134 7.88 -7.33 -8.09
C VAL A 134 6.63 -6.46 -7.88
N VAL A 135 6.50 -5.82 -6.72
CA VAL A 135 5.34 -4.96 -6.45
C VAL A 135 5.36 -3.74 -7.36
N GLY A 136 6.52 -3.09 -7.55
CA GLY A 136 6.67 -2.00 -8.51
C GLY A 136 6.28 -2.41 -9.93
N PHE A 137 6.71 -3.57 -10.39
CA PHE A 137 6.32 -4.11 -11.70
C PHE A 137 4.81 -4.38 -11.79
N LEU A 138 4.21 -4.96 -10.73
CA LEU A 138 2.76 -5.19 -10.67
C LEU A 138 1.93 -3.91 -10.66
N PHE A 139 2.48 -2.79 -10.19
CA PHE A 139 1.82 -1.49 -10.28
C PHE A 139 1.67 -1.00 -11.73
N ILE A 140 2.65 -1.31 -12.59
CA ILE A 140 2.62 -0.91 -14.00
C ILE A 140 1.78 -1.87 -14.84
N LEU A 141 1.71 -3.16 -14.46
CA LEU A 141 0.95 -4.15 -15.22
C LEU A 141 -0.55 -3.85 -15.22
N ASP A 142 -1.12 -3.80 -16.42
CA ASP A 142 -2.56 -3.64 -16.65
C ASP A 142 -3.23 -5.01 -16.76
N PHE A 143 -3.72 -5.55 -15.66
CA PHE A 143 -4.48 -6.80 -15.63
C PHE A 143 -5.83 -6.61 -14.92
N PRO A 144 -6.89 -7.31 -15.37
CA PRO A 144 -8.20 -7.16 -14.80
C PRO A 144 -8.25 -7.83 -13.42
N LEU A 145 -8.42 -7.03 -12.36
CA LEU A 145 -8.70 -7.51 -11.00
C LEU A 145 -10.17 -7.31 -10.66
N LYS A 146 -10.80 -8.35 -10.15
CA LYS A 146 -12.11 -8.19 -9.51
C LYS A 146 -11.94 -7.32 -8.28
N LYS A 147 -12.73 -6.26 -8.16
CA LYS A 147 -12.70 -5.37 -6.99
C LYS A 147 -12.92 -6.20 -5.72
N PRO A 148 -11.93 -6.31 -4.81
CA PRO A 148 -12.17 -6.95 -3.54
C PRO A 148 -13.26 -6.14 -2.80
N GLY A 149 -14.26 -6.82 -2.28
CA GLY A 149 -15.30 -6.16 -1.49
C GLY A 149 -14.71 -5.56 -0.23
N LEU A 150 -15.34 -4.51 0.29
CA LEU A 150 -14.90 -3.86 1.54
C LEU A 150 -14.72 -4.90 2.68
N LYS A 151 -15.62 -5.90 2.75
CA LYS A 151 -15.51 -7.01 3.71
C LYS A 151 -14.19 -7.78 3.56
N THR A 152 -13.78 -8.09 2.34
CA THR A 152 -12.54 -8.83 2.04
C THR A 152 -11.31 -8.02 2.48
N ILE A 153 -11.30 -6.71 2.18
CA ILE A 153 -10.22 -5.79 2.59
C ILE A 153 -10.14 -5.75 4.11
N LEU A 154 -11.25 -5.53 4.79
CA LEU A 154 -11.29 -5.48 6.27
C LEU A 154 -10.87 -6.81 6.90
N THR A 155 -11.28 -7.94 6.34
CA THR A 155 -10.88 -9.27 6.84
C THR A 155 -9.38 -9.48 6.69
N LEU A 156 -8.80 -9.15 5.53
CA LEU A 156 -7.36 -9.25 5.31
C LEU A 156 -6.58 -8.34 6.28
N MET A 157 -7.04 -7.11 6.45
CA MET A 157 -6.43 -6.17 7.40
C MET A 157 -6.52 -6.67 8.84
N ALA A 158 -7.67 -7.21 9.26
CA ALA A 158 -7.83 -7.80 10.58
C ALA A 158 -6.85 -8.97 10.82
N ILE A 159 -6.68 -9.86 9.81
CA ILE A 159 -5.72 -10.96 9.88
C ILE A 159 -4.29 -10.42 10.08
N VAL A 160 -3.88 -9.39 9.32
CA VAL A 160 -2.55 -8.79 9.44
C VAL A 160 -2.36 -8.14 10.82
N ILE A 161 -3.37 -7.41 11.32
CA ILE A 161 -3.30 -6.78 12.65
C ILE A 161 -3.17 -7.84 13.75
N VAL A 162 -3.99 -8.89 13.70
CA VAL A 162 -3.93 -9.99 14.67
C VAL A 162 -2.57 -10.68 14.62
N THR A 163 -2.06 -10.96 13.42
CA THR A 163 -0.74 -11.60 13.23
C THR A 163 0.37 -10.73 13.83
N VAL A 164 0.39 -9.43 13.52
CA VAL A 164 1.36 -8.48 14.09
C VAL A 164 1.21 -8.37 15.61
N GLY A 165 -0.01 -8.36 16.14
CA GLY A 165 -0.28 -8.33 17.57
C GLY A 165 0.23 -9.57 18.30
N ILE A 166 0.02 -10.77 17.75
CA ILE A 166 0.54 -12.05 18.29
C ILE A 166 2.06 -12.02 18.32
N ILE A 167 2.71 -11.55 17.25
CA ILE A 167 4.17 -11.46 17.18
C ILE A 167 4.71 -10.51 18.25
N PHE A 168 4.12 -9.33 18.38
CA PHE A 168 4.53 -8.36 19.38
C PHE A 168 4.40 -8.92 20.79
N ALA A 169 3.30 -9.61 21.09
CA ALA A 169 3.09 -10.30 22.36
C ALA A 169 4.18 -11.38 22.58
N PHE A 170 4.43 -12.22 21.57
CA PHE A 170 5.41 -13.30 21.65
C PHE A 170 6.84 -12.77 21.85
N THR A 171 7.21 -11.72 21.14
CA THR A 171 8.53 -11.07 21.27
C THR A 171 8.71 -10.46 22.67
N LYS A 172 7.68 -9.81 23.19
CA LYS A 172 7.68 -9.25 24.56
C LYS A 172 7.83 -10.34 25.64
N TYR A 173 7.24 -11.52 25.42
CA TYR A 173 7.38 -12.64 26.37
C TYR A 173 8.70 -13.37 26.26
N ARG A 174 9.36 -13.36 25.07
CA ARG A 174 10.66 -14.04 24.87
C ARG A 174 11.88 -13.20 25.23
N LEU A 175 11.79 -11.88 25.31
CA LEU A 175 12.86 -11.03 25.83
C LEU A 175 12.78 -11.08 27.37
N PRO A 176 13.62 -11.90 28.08
CA PRO A 176 13.70 -11.80 29.52
C PRO A 176 14.22 -10.39 29.85
N LYS A 177 13.66 -9.78 30.87
CA LYS A 177 14.15 -8.53 31.46
C LYS A 177 15.66 -8.68 31.68
N GLN A 178 16.48 -8.09 30.83
CA GLN A 178 17.83 -7.76 31.19
C GLN A 178 17.75 -6.56 32.14
N ASN A 179 17.79 -6.87 33.43
CA ASN A 179 18.11 -5.91 34.48
C ASN A 179 19.62 -5.69 34.47
#